data_7a048c59631a86e72d32355d42928698
#
_entry.id   7a048c59631a86e72d32355d42928698
#
_cell.length_a   1.000
_cell.length_b   1.000
_cell.length_c   1.000
_cell.angle_alpha   90.00
_cell.angle_beta   90.00
_cell.angle_gamma   90.00
#
_symmetry.space_group_name_H-M   'P 1'
#
loop_
_entity.id
_entity.type
_entity.pdbx_description
1 polymer ?
#
loop_
_entity_poly.entity_id
_entity_poly.type
_entity_poly.pdbx_seq_one_letter_code
_entity_poly.pdbx_strand_id
1 'polypeptide(L)'
;MFACGGGIYTSAAEAAAKVGGKMIGVDSDQSPIINQYADGMTVTSAMKGLAATVKTLLTDTVAGNFDLHAGKVENLGLVSGDDLTLNYVGLPVETTEWNDTFTVDDYTALVKAMVDGKVTVSSDITVRPETTIAVNYNGNIK
;
A
#
# COMPACT_ATOMS: atom_id res chain seq x y z
N MET A 1 6.89 3.21 11.85
CA MET A 1 7.05 1.73 11.71
C MET A 1 6.15 1.24 10.59
N PHE A 2 6.57 0.23 9.84
CA PHE A 2 5.77 -0.38 8.77
C PHE A 2 5.70 -1.89 9.02
N ALA A 3 4.53 -2.35 9.49
CA ALA A 3 4.30 -3.76 9.83
C ALA A 3 3.60 -4.45 8.65
N CYS A 4 4.40 -5.04 7.76
CA CYS A 4 3.91 -5.66 6.53
C CYS A 4 3.44 -7.11 6.79
N GLY A 5 2.22 -7.27 7.28
CA GLY A 5 1.62 -8.60 7.47
C GLY A 5 0.38 -8.61 8.36
N GLY A 6 -0.76 -8.97 7.82
CA GLY A 6 -2.02 -9.27 8.50
C GLY A 6 -2.26 -8.54 9.83
N GLY A 7 -2.46 -9.29 10.90
CA GLY A 7 -2.71 -8.76 12.25
C GLY A 7 -1.48 -8.37 13.07
N ILE A 8 -0.26 -8.52 12.55
CA ILE A 8 0.96 -8.21 13.32
C ILE A 8 1.12 -6.71 13.64
N TYR A 9 0.40 -5.85 12.96
CA TYR A 9 0.45 -4.41 13.19
C TYR A 9 0.00 -4.01 14.60
N THR A 10 -0.82 -4.80 15.29
CA THR A 10 -1.31 -4.48 16.62
C THR A 10 -0.17 -4.38 17.64
N SER A 11 0.72 -5.37 17.67
CA SER A 11 1.91 -5.34 18.55
C SER A 11 2.88 -4.23 18.17
N ALA A 12 3.02 -3.96 16.86
CA ALA A 12 3.84 -2.85 16.38
C ALA A 12 3.25 -1.48 16.78
N ALA A 13 1.92 -1.32 16.70
CA ALA A 13 1.22 -0.10 17.10
C ALA A 13 1.38 0.16 18.61
N GLU A 14 1.19 -0.89 19.42
CA GLU A 14 1.40 -0.79 20.88
C GLU A 14 2.83 -0.36 21.23
N ALA A 15 3.83 -0.92 20.55
CA ALA A 15 5.22 -0.57 20.78
C ALA A 15 5.55 0.86 20.31
N ALA A 16 5.04 1.26 19.13
CA ALA A 16 5.28 2.58 18.57
C ALA A 16 4.59 3.67 19.40
N ALA A 17 3.38 3.44 19.91
CA ALA A 17 2.68 4.38 20.78
C ALA A 17 3.47 4.74 22.05
N LYS A 18 4.18 3.78 22.64
CA LYS A 18 5.00 3.99 23.86
C LYS A 18 6.16 4.99 23.66
N VAL A 19 6.58 5.20 22.42
CA VAL A 19 7.71 6.08 22.08
C VAL A 19 7.30 7.25 21.18
N GLY A 20 6.01 7.52 21.03
CA GLY A 20 5.50 8.57 20.14
C GLY A 20 5.80 8.32 18.66
N GLY A 21 5.95 7.06 18.26
CA GLY A 21 6.29 6.68 16.90
C GLY A 21 5.08 6.72 15.96
N LYS A 22 5.33 6.94 14.66
CA LYS A 22 4.33 6.88 13.60
C LYS A 22 4.29 5.51 12.93
N MET A 23 3.16 5.19 12.29
CA MET A 23 2.94 3.93 11.58
C MET A 23 2.44 4.10 10.16
N ILE A 24 2.79 3.12 9.33
CA ILE A 24 2.18 2.89 8.02
C ILE A 24 1.43 1.57 8.11
N GLY A 25 0.13 1.59 7.77
CA GLY A 25 -0.72 0.41 7.69
C GLY A 25 -0.55 -0.36 6.38
N VAL A 26 -1.23 -1.52 6.27
CA VAL A 26 -1.17 -2.38 5.08
C VAL A 26 -2.55 -2.94 4.72
N ASP A 27 -2.68 -3.39 3.50
CA ASP A 27 -3.82 -4.11 2.91
C ASP A 27 -5.08 -3.25 2.74
N SER A 28 -5.58 -2.67 3.79
CA SER A 28 -6.69 -1.71 3.82
C SER A 28 -6.29 -0.47 4.60
N ASP A 29 -7.13 0.55 4.61
CA ASP A 29 -6.91 1.69 5.51
C ASP A 29 -7.03 1.24 6.97
N GLN A 30 -5.90 1.23 7.66
CA GLN A 30 -5.80 0.83 9.06
C GLN A 30 -5.81 2.02 10.03
N SER A 31 -5.95 3.25 9.54
CA SER A 31 -5.97 4.45 10.38
C SER A 31 -7.03 4.41 11.50
N PRO A 32 -8.27 3.89 11.28
CA PRO A 32 -9.28 3.84 12.33
C PRO A 32 -8.91 2.94 13.51
N ILE A 33 -8.00 1.96 13.29
CA ILE A 33 -7.57 1.03 14.34
C ILE A 33 -6.24 1.49 14.93
N ILE A 34 -5.26 1.87 14.10
CA ILE A 34 -3.94 2.30 14.56
C ILE A 34 -4.06 3.55 15.44
N ASN A 35 -4.90 4.51 15.07
CA ASN A 35 -5.09 5.74 15.82
C ASN A 35 -5.78 5.53 17.19
N GLN A 36 -6.32 4.33 17.48
CA GLN A 36 -6.80 4.00 18.83
C GLN A 36 -5.67 3.79 19.84
N TYR A 37 -4.45 3.49 19.38
CA TYR A 37 -3.28 3.34 20.26
C TYR A 37 -2.66 4.69 20.63
N ALA A 38 -2.63 5.64 19.71
CA ALA A 38 -2.28 7.04 19.94
C ALA A 38 -2.86 7.90 18.82
N ASP A 39 -3.38 9.06 19.18
CA ASP A 39 -4.00 9.98 18.23
C ASP A 39 -3.02 10.44 17.15
N GLY A 40 -3.47 10.47 15.90
CA GLY A 40 -2.66 10.88 14.76
C GLY A 40 -1.42 10.00 14.50
N MET A 41 -1.43 8.75 14.93
CA MET A 41 -0.29 7.84 14.82
C MET A 41 -0.07 7.30 13.40
N THR A 42 -1.13 7.26 12.58
CA THR A 42 -1.06 6.74 11.22
C THR A 42 -0.59 7.79 10.23
N VAL A 43 0.47 7.52 9.49
CA VAL A 43 0.90 8.36 8.36
C VAL A 43 0.08 8.07 7.11
N THR A 44 -0.05 6.79 6.76
CA THR A 44 -0.82 6.29 5.62
C THR A 44 -1.00 4.79 5.74
N SER A 45 -1.65 4.17 4.75
CA SER A 45 -1.71 2.71 4.60
C SER A 45 -1.36 2.31 3.16
N ALA A 46 -0.46 1.33 2.99
CA ALA A 46 -0.19 0.72 1.69
C ALA A 46 -1.33 -0.26 1.37
N MET A 47 -2.32 0.19 0.61
CA MET A 47 -3.55 -0.56 0.36
C MET A 47 -3.45 -1.48 -0.85
N LYS A 48 -4.20 -2.58 -0.78
CA LYS A 48 -4.61 -3.40 -1.93
C LYS A 48 -5.98 -2.92 -2.40
N GLY A 49 -6.19 -2.85 -3.71
CA GLY A 49 -7.48 -2.53 -4.33
C GLY A 49 -8.46 -3.70 -4.26
N LEU A 50 -8.84 -4.14 -3.06
CA LEU A 50 -9.68 -5.31 -2.84
C LEU A 50 -11.02 -5.19 -3.56
N ALA A 51 -11.64 -4.01 -3.50
CA ALA A 51 -12.91 -3.74 -4.17
C ALA A 51 -12.76 -3.82 -5.71
N ALA A 52 -11.70 -3.23 -6.27
CA ALA A 52 -11.39 -3.29 -7.69
C ALA A 52 -11.18 -4.74 -8.14
N THR A 53 -10.41 -5.52 -7.39
CA THR A 53 -10.14 -6.94 -7.67
C THR A 53 -11.43 -7.76 -7.68
N VAL A 54 -12.25 -7.65 -6.65
CA VAL A 54 -13.52 -8.38 -6.56
C VAL A 54 -14.46 -7.97 -7.69
N LYS A 55 -14.57 -6.68 -7.99
CA LYS A 55 -15.42 -6.16 -9.07
C LYS A 55 -14.99 -6.70 -10.43
N THR A 56 -13.69 -6.69 -10.73
CA THR A 56 -13.16 -7.23 -12.00
C THR A 56 -13.49 -8.70 -12.13
N LEU A 57 -13.14 -9.52 -11.13
CA LEU A 57 -13.38 -10.97 -11.18
C LEU A 57 -14.87 -11.32 -11.28
N LEU A 58 -15.75 -10.62 -10.57
CA LEU A 58 -17.20 -10.82 -10.68
C LEU A 58 -17.72 -10.44 -12.05
N THR A 59 -17.27 -9.31 -12.60
CA THR A 59 -17.68 -8.86 -13.94
C THR A 59 -17.30 -9.89 -14.99
N ASP A 60 -16.06 -10.37 -14.97
CA ASP A 60 -15.59 -11.36 -15.93
C ASP A 60 -16.27 -12.71 -15.74
N THR A 61 -16.53 -13.12 -14.50
CA THR A 61 -17.26 -14.34 -14.20
C THR A 61 -18.68 -14.30 -14.77
N VAL A 62 -19.40 -13.20 -14.55
CA VAL A 62 -20.77 -13.01 -15.08
C VAL A 62 -20.78 -12.95 -16.60
N ALA A 63 -19.74 -12.38 -17.21
CA ALA A 63 -19.57 -12.34 -18.66
C ALA A 63 -19.14 -13.70 -19.27
N GLY A 64 -18.89 -14.73 -18.48
CA GLY A 64 -18.42 -16.04 -18.94
C GLY A 64 -16.90 -16.08 -19.24
N ASN A 65 -16.14 -15.09 -18.77
CA ASN A 65 -14.72 -14.93 -19.07
C ASN A 65 -13.81 -15.38 -17.91
N PHE A 66 -14.29 -16.19 -16.97
CA PHE A 66 -13.48 -16.62 -15.80
C PHE A 66 -12.18 -17.34 -16.19
N ASP A 67 -12.16 -18.00 -17.35
CA ASP A 67 -10.96 -18.67 -17.89
C ASP A 67 -9.77 -17.69 -18.11
N LEU A 68 -10.04 -16.38 -18.19
CA LEU A 68 -8.96 -15.38 -18.25
C LEU A 68 -8.12 -15.37 -16.97
N HIS A 69 -8.69 -15.78 -15.83
CA HIS A 69 -8.08 -15.76 -14.50
C HIS A 69 -7.77 -17.17 -13.97
N ALA A 70 -8.52 -18.18 -14.39
CA ALA A 70 -8.43 -19.54 -13.84
C ALA A 70 -6.99 -20.13 -13.96
N GLY A 71 -6.45 -20.57 -12.84
CA GLY A 71 -5.12 -21.17 -12.77
C GLY A 71 -3.95 -20.21 -12.99
N LYS A 72 -4.18 -18.90 -13.02
CA LYS A 72 -3.14 -17.87 -13.19
C LYS A 72 -2.75 -17.22 -11.88
N VAL A 73 -1.49 -16.83 -11.78
CA VAL A 73 -0.99 -15.88 -10.79
C VAL A 73 -0.86 -14.53 -11.49
N GLU A 74 -1.66 -13.55 -11.08
CA GLU A 74 -1.68 -12.23 -11.67
C GLU A 74 -1.03 -11.21 -10.72
N ASN A 75 -0.13 -10.39 -11.26
CA ASN A 75 0.52 -9.32 -10.53
C ASN A 75 -0.18 -8.00 -10.86
N LEU A 76 -1.18 -7.67 -10.06
CA LEU A 76 -2.06 -6.51 -10.27
C LEU A 76 -1.45 -5.24 -9.69
N GLY A 77 -1.50 -4.14 -10.44
CA GLY A 77 -0.89 -2.86 -10.06
C GLY A 77 -1.76 -1.65 -10.41
N LEU A 78 -1.13 -0.58 -10.87
CA LEU A 78 -1.80 0.63 -11.30
C LEU A 78 -2.36 0.45 -12.72
N VAL A 79 -3.61 0.87 -12.94
CA VAL A 79 -4.31 0.80 -14.23
C VAL A 79 -4.89 2.15 -14.67
N SER A 80 -5.03 3.11 -13.74
CA SER A 80 -5.57 4.44 -14.03
C SER A 80 -4.76 5.53 -13.32
N GLY A 81 -4.38 6.56 -14.08
CA GLY A 81 -3.79 7.77 -13.53
C GLY A 81 -4.81 8.87 -13.20
N ASP A 82 -6.05 8.72 -13.65
CA ASP A 82 -7.10 9.72 -13.50
C ASP A 82 -8.15 9.30 -12.46
N ASP A 83 -8.43 8.01 -12.32
CA ASP A 83 -9.33 7.45 -11.30
C ASP A 83 -8.57 6.46 -10.42
N LEU A 84 -8.16 6.92 -9.24
CA LEU A 84 -7.38 6.12 -8.29
C LEU A 84 -8.15 4.91 -7.74
N THR A 85 -9.50 4.92 -7.79
CA THR A 85 -10.34 3.84 -7.26
C THR A 85 -10.33 2.58 -8.12
N LEU A 86 -9.86 2.68 -9.35
CA LEU A 86 -9.71 1.56 -10.28
C LEU A 86 -8.42 0.77 -10.07
N ASN A 87 -7.47 1.33 -9.31
CA ASN A 87 -6.16 0.73 -9.12
C ASN A 87 -6.21 -0.43 -8.11
N TYR A 88 -5.36 -1.43 -8.33
CA TYR A 88 -5.23 -2.59 -7.44
C TYR A 88 -4.25 -2.36 -6.28
N VAL A 89 -3.59 -1.21 -6.25
CA VAL A 89 -2.74 -0.73 -5.16
C VAL A 89 -2.91 0.78 -5.02
N GLY A 90 -2.68 1.32 -3.81
CA GLY A 90 -2.77 2.77 -3.60
C GLY A 90 -2.65 3.17 -2.14
N LEU A 91 -2.82 4.47 -1.90
CA LEU A 91 -2.89 5.07 -0.56
C LEU A 91 -4.32 5.58 -0.30
N PRO A 92 -4.80 5.58 0.95
CA PRO A 92 -6.08 6.20 1.30
C PRO A 92 -5.93 7.73 1.28
N VAL A 93 -6.55 8.38 0.30
CA VAL A 93 -6.39 9.83 0.07
C VAL A 93 -6.89 10.65 1.27
N GLU A 94 -7.99 10.24 1.90
CA GLU A 94 -8.65 11.00 2.97
C GLU A 94 -7.95 10.89 4.33
N THR A 95 -7.22 9.81 4.58
CA THR A 95 -6.63 9.50 5.89
C THR A 95 -5.11 9.53 5.92
N THR A 96 -4.47 9.73 4.78
CA THR A 96 -3.02 9.94 4.67
C THR A 96 -2.65 11.32 5.23
N GLU A 97 -1.56 11.37 6.00
CA GLU A 97 -0.99 12.60 6.56
C GLU A 97 -0.23 13.38 5.47
N TRP A 98 -0.97 14.08 4.61
CA TRP A 98 -0.39 14.95 3.59
C TRP A 98 0.24 16.20 4.19
N ASN A 99 1.21 16.79 3.51
CA ASN A 99 1.86 18.02 3.92
C ASN A 99 2.28 18.88 2.70
N ASP A 100 2.84 20.06 2.96
CA ASP A 100 3.24 21.01 1.90
C ASP A 100 4.39 20.50 1.01
N THR A 101 5.12 19.47 1.45
CA THR A 101 6.24 18.88 0.67
C THR A 101 5.74 17.78 -0.28
N PHE A 102 4.67 17.09 0.09
CA PHE A 102 4.05 16.04 -0.72
C PHE A 102 2.53 16.06 -0.50
N THR A 103 1.83 16.56 -1.49
CA THR A 103 0.38 16.79 -1.47
C THR A 103 -0.39 15.64 -2.15
N VAL A 104 -1.72 15.66 -2.06
CA VAL A 104 -2.61 14.78 -2.83
C VAL A 104 -2.38 14.94 -4.33
N ASP A 105 -2.17 16.18 -4.79
CA ASP A 105 -1.94 16.46 -6.21
C ASP A 105 -0.60 15.86 -6.69
N ASP A 106 0.45 15.94 -5.86
CA ASP A 106 1.74 15.30 -6.15
C ASP A 106 1.61 13.77 -6.21
N TYR A 107 0.84 13.18 -5.30
CA TYR A 107 0.55 11.74 -5.32
C TYR A 107 -0.20 11.34 -6.60
N THR A 108 -1.23 12.09 -6.98
CA THR A 108 -2.00 11.82 -8.19
C THR A 108 -1.12 11.95 -9.44
N ALA A 109 -0.29 12.99 -9.50
CA ALA A 109 0.67 13.19 -10.59
C ALA A 109 1.69 12.05 -10.66
N LEU A 110 2.17 11.56 -9.50
CA LEU A 110 3.07 10.41 -9.42
C LEU A 110 2.40 9.14 -9.96
N VAL A 111 1.17 8.83 -9.51
CA VAL A 111 0.42 7.67 -10.00
C VAL A 111 0.24 7.74 -11.51
N LYS A 112 -0.12 8.90 -12.04
CA LYS A 112 -0.24 9.12 -13.48
C LYS A 112 1.09 8.89 -14.21
N ALA A 113 2.19 9.40 -13.68
CA ALA A 113 3.51 9.20 -14.26
C ALA A 113 3.94 7.72 -14.26
N MET A 114 3.55 6.95 -13.24
CA MET A 114 3.78 5.50 -13.17
C MET A 114 2.93 4.75 -14.20
N VAL A 115 1.65 5.08 -14.35
CA VAL A 115 0.76 4.49 -15.36
C VAL A 115 1.26 4.80 -16.77
N ASP A 116 1.74 6.04 -17.01
CA ASP A 116 2.33 6.46 -18.28
C ASP A 116 3.73 5.82 -18.55
N GLY A 117 4.28 5.04 -17.60
CA GLY A 117 5.61 4.43 -17.72
C GLY A 117 6.79 5.41 -17.58
N LYS A 118 6.54 6.65 -17.15
CA LYS A 118 7.59 7.67 -16.93
C LYS A 118 8.37 7.42 -15.63
N VAL A 119 7.72 6.79 -14.67
CA VAL A 119 8.31 6.36 -13.40
C VAL A 119 8.11 4.86 -13.28
N THR A 120 9.19 4.13 -13.03
CA THR A 120 9.17 2.67 -12.84
C THR A 120 9.67 2.31 -11.45
N VAL A 121 9.08 1.27 -10.85
CA VAL A 121 9.50 0.72 -9.57
C VAL A 121 10.01 -0.69 -9.80
N SER A 122 11.19 -1.01 -9.26
CA SER A 122 11.75 -2.35 -9.34
C SER A 122 10.88 -3.34 -8.55
N SER A 123 10.57 -4.49 -9.15
CA SER A 123 9.98 -5.65 -8.49
C SER A 123 11.01 -6.73 -8.14
N ASP A 124 12.30 -6.45 -8.28
CA ASP A 124 13.37 -7.38 -7.95
C ASP A 124 13.46 -7.57 -6.44
N ILE A 125 13.28 -8.81 -6.00
CA ILE A 125 13.39 -9.23 -4.60
C ILE A 125 14.70 -9.97 -4.32
N THR A 126 15.57 -10.13 -5.31
CA THR A 126 16.81 -10.92 -5.22
C THR A 126 18.00 -10.05 -4.86
N VAL A 127 17.99 -8.79 -5.26
CA VAL A 127 19.06 -7.85 -5.01
C VAL A 127 18.56 -6.76 -4.05
N ARG A 128 19.32 -6.56 -2.97
CA ARG A 128 19.05 -5.47 -2.04
C ARG A 128 19.33 -4.13 -2.72
N PRO A 129 18.39 -3.16 -2.67
CA PRO A 129 18.63 -1.85 -3.24
C PRO A 129 19.76 -1.12 -2.49
N GLU A 130 20.59 -0.41 -3.24
CA GLU A 130 21.55 0.53 -2.66
C GLU A 130 20.79 1.73 -2.08
N THR A 131 21.12 2.09 -0.85
CA THR A 131 20.46 3.20 -0.16
C THR A 131 21.50 4.09 0.54
N THR A 132 21.19 5.36 0.68
CA THR A 132 22.02 6.32 1.43
C THR A 132 21.73 6.31 2.94
N ILE A 133 20.66 5.63 3.36
CA ILE A 133 20.30 5.46 4.78
C ILE A 133 21.00 4.27 5.39
N ALA A 134 21.30 4.35 6.71
CA ALA A 134 21.83 3.21 7.45
C ALA A 134 20.77 2.11 7.53
N VAL A 135 21.13 0.88 7.14
CA VAL A 135 20.27 -0.29 7.24
C VAL A 135 20.86 -1.27 8.25
N ASN A 136 20.17 -1.46 9.37
CA ASN A 136 20.50 -2.47 10.36
C ASN A 136 19.81 -3.79 10.00
N TYR A 137 20.61 -4.81 9.75
CA TYR A 137 20.09 -6.13 9.40
C TYR A 137 20.01 -6.99 10.66
N ASN A 138 18.80 -7.20 11.17
CA ASN A 138 18.61 -7.94 12.42
C ASN A 138 18.47 -9.46 12.23
N GLY A 139 18.52 -9.95 10.99
CA GLY A 139 18.40 -11.37 10.69
C GLY A 139 17.07 -11.99 11.14
N ASN A 140 17.10 -13.30 11.42
CA ASN A 140 15.96 -14.00 12.03
C ASN A 140 15.99 -13.80 13.54
N ILE A 141 15.16 -12.90 14.01
CA ILE A 141 14.90 -12.75 15.45
C ILE A 141 13.98 -13.91 15.84
N LYS A 142 14.51 -14.81 16.69
CA LYS A 142 13.72 -15.89 17.28
C LYS A 142 13.11 -15.43 18.59
#